data_2f8fc7546f0e350c71b207f70896700e
#
_entry.id   2f8fc7546f0e350c71b207f70896700e
#
_cell.length_a   1.000
_cell.length_b   1.000
_cell.length_c   1.000
_cell.angle_alpha   90.00
_cell.angle_beta   90.00
_cell.angle_gamma   90.00
#
_symmetry.space_group_name_H-M   'P 1'
#
loop_
_entity.id
_entity.type
_entity.pdbx_description
1 polymer ?
#
loop_
_entity_poly.entity_id
_entity_poly.type
_entity_poly.pdbx_seq_one_letter_code
_entity_poly.pdbx_strand_id
1 'polypeptide(L)'
;MGRTLPALLSLLVLSSISLPRGLGKDAETFLSLQSRIQEIFKQSEKSVVRVKAAREQKADQKVRRMLKMGSGFFISKEGHVLTTGLLKDPDRIWIEHRNSYFLAERIGHDPLCNLSLLKVSKKPLDFTYVSFSKPKEELAVGSILVGVTCALEFKIAPTYGIMQSHEFLFGKTLFPTKMIRSSLPLGLGEVGAPVFDLQGRFIGITYAALPDLGSSFLLPASACSRIRDDLLLSGKVDYGWFGITVNRTLNKDNGFEILIDDFVEGSPGSKSNLRKGDVLKKIAGTSIRSRGELAQASFFARPGTFVEFVVERDSRELKIPVEVALRPMVPKNILAENGSLPDSNLTDSTNVGGNEDINGSQTP
;
A
#
# COMPACT_ATOMS: atom_id res chain seq x y z
N MET A 1 22.58 -94.09 1.92
CA MET A 1 22.85 -93.07 2.99
C MET A 1 22.63 -91.73 2.33
N GLY A 2 21.42 -91.21 2.39
CA GLY A 2 21.07 -89.87 1.85
C GLY A 2 20.47 -89.05 2.95
N ARG A 3 21.08 -87.93 3.23
CA ARG A 3 20.60 -86.88 4.20
C ARG A 3 19.85 -85.82 3.41
N THR A 4 18.54 -85.75 3.60
CA THR A 4 17.69 -84.65 3.14
C THR A 4 17.76 -83.43 4.16
N LEU A 5 18.13 -82.28 3.64
CA LEU A 5 18.00 -80.97 4.38
C LEU A 5 16.57 -80.45 4.21
N PRO A 6 15.95 -79.88 5.25
CA PRO A 6 14.69 -79.18 5.11
C PRO A 6 14.92 -77.71 4.68
N ALA A 7 14.16 -77.31 3.67
CA ALA A 7 14.09 -75.90 3.25
C ALA A 7 13.35 -75.04 4.29
N LEU A 8 14.01 -74.00 4.84
CA LEU A 8 13.39 -72.97 5.65
C LEU A 8 12.63 -71.97 4.73
N LEU A 9 11.33 -72.00 4.80
CA LEU A 9 10.44 -71.00 4.14
C LEU A 9 10.40 -69.78 5.03
N SER A 10 11.11 -68.71 4.62
CA SER A 10 11.09 -67.41 5.31
C SER A 10 9.85 -66.67 4.92
N LEU A 11 8.86 -66.58 5.82
CA LEU A 11 7.62 -65.81 5.68
C LEU A 11 7.93 -64.32 5.91
N LEU A 12 8.06 -63.51 4.83
CA LEU A 12 8.12 -62.06 4.89
C LEU A 12 6.74 -61.52 5.22
N VAL A 13 6.54 -61.16 6.48
CA VAL A 13 5.36 -60.37 6.92
C VAL A 13 5.57 -58.95 6.46
N LEU A 14 4.97 -58.54 5.36
CA LEU A 14 4.80 -57.16 4.98
C LEU A 14 3.76 -56.52 5.94
N SER A 15 4.25 -55.89 7.01
CA SER A 15 3.43 -55.00 7.80
C SER A 15 3.07 -53.76 6.96
N SER A 16 1.84 -53.72 6.46
CA SER A 16 1.27 -52.52 5.87
C SER A 16 1.16 -51.45 6.96
N ILE A 17 2.08 -50.52 6.98
CA ILE A 17 1.97 -49.31 7.77
C ILE A 17 0.81 -48.49 7.17
N SER A 18 -0.37 -48.62 7.77
CA SER A 18 -1.49 -47.74 7.45
C SER A 18 -1.19 -46.35 7.96
N LEU A 19 -0.82 -45.44 7.06
CA LEU A 19 -0.75 -44.00 7.34
C LEU A 19 -2.10 -43.52 7.88
N PRO A 20 -2.10 -42.71 8.98
CA PRO A 20 -3.33 -42.21 9.54
C PRO A 20 -4.09 -41.39 8.50
N ARG A 21 -5.33 -41.74 8.25
CA ARG A 21 -6.26 -41.11 7.28
C ARG A 21 -6.49 -39.61 7.48
N GLY A 22 -6.03 -39.01 8.60
CA GLY A 22 -6.11 -37.58 8.89
C GLY A 22 -5.06 -36.72 8.16
N LEU A 23 -3.88 -37.28 7.87
CA LEU A 23 -2.81 -36.58 7.17
C LEU A 23 -3.12 -36.23 5.70
N GLY A 24 -4.03 -36.97 5.07
CA GLY A 24 -4.39 -36.75 3.67
C GLY A 24 -5.13 -35.41 3.42
N LYS A 25 -6.12 -35.09 4.25
CA LYS A 25 -6.92 -33.86 4.06
C LYS A 25 -6.14 -32.59 4.39
N ASP A 26 -5.31 -32.64 5.41
CA ASP A 26 -4.48 -31.49 5.81
C ASP A 26 -3.39 -31.25 4.76
N ALA A 27 -2.76 -32.30 4.24
CA ALA A 27 -1.80 -32.22 3.14
C ALA A 27 -2.43 -31.65 1.87
N GLU A 28 -3.64 -32.07 1.49
CA GLU A 28 -4.38 -31.51 0.36
C GLU A 28 -4.69 -30.03 0.55
N THR A 29 -5.02 -29.60 1.76
CA THR A 29 -5.29 -28.18 2.08
C THR A 29 -4.02 -27.33 1.95
N PHE A 30 -2.89 -27.80 2.47
CA PHE A 30 -1.60 -27.10 2.32
C PHE A 30 -1.15 -27.04 0.85
N LEU A 31 -1.28 -28.12 0.11
CA LEU A 31 -0.96 -28.16 -1.33
C LEU A 31 -1.86 -27.23 -2.13
N SER A 32 -3.14 -27.09 -1.75
CA SER A 32 -4.06 -26.16 -2.39
C SER A 32 -3.68 -24.69 -2.15
N LEU A 33 -3.24 -24.33 -0.93
CA LEU A 33 -2.74 -22.99 -0.61
C LEU A 33 -1.45 -22.68 -1.37
N GLN A 34 -0.48 -23.62 -1.36
CA GLN A 34 0.76 -23.46 -2.14
C GLN A 34 0.46 -23.25 -3.62
N SER A 35 -0.39 -24.10 -4.21
CA SER A 35 -0.78 -24.00 -5.61
C SER A 35 -1.44 -22.65 -5.92
N ARG A 36 -2.25 -22.14 -5.00
CA ARG A 36 -2.91 -20.85 -5.17
C ARG A 36 -1.93 -19.69 -5.15
N ILE A 37 -0.95 -19.69 -4.24
CA ILE A 37 0.13 -18.69 -4.22
C ILE A 37 0.94 -18.73 -5.53
N GLN A 38 1.30 -19.93 -5.99
CA GLN A 38 2.03 -20.11 -7.26
C GLN A 38 1.22 -19.60 -8.45
N GLU A 39 -0.08 -19.84 -8.48
CA GLU A 39 -0.96 -19.35 -9.54
C GLU A 39 -1.05 -17.82 -9.56
N ILE A 40 -1.26 -17.17 -8.40
CA ILE A 40 -1.27 -15.71 -8.27
C ILE A 40 0.06 -15.13 -8.74
N PHE A 41 1.17 -15.70 -8.32
CA PHE A 41 2.50 -15.29 -8.79
C PHE A 41 2.62 -15.38 -10.30
N LYS A 42 2.31 -16.54 -10.90
CA LYS A 42 2.39 -16.78 -12.36
C LYS A 42 1.50 -15.80 -13.15
N GLN A 43 0.33 -15.43 -12.62
CA GLN A 43 -0.59 -14.50 -13.28
C GLN A 43 -0.09 -13.05 -13.20
N SER A 44 0.62 -12.67 -12.13
CA SER A 44 1.00 -11.30 -11.84
C SER A 44 2.47 -10.96 -12.06
N GLU A 45 3.39 -11.93 -12.10
CA GLU A 45 4.83 -11.69 -12.26
C GLU A 45 5.20 -10.81 -13.46
N LYS A 46 4.46 -10.98 -14.58
CA LYS A 46 4.66 -10.19 -15.79
C LYS A 46 4.17 -8.75 -15.67
N SER A 47 3.39 -8.43 -14.65
CA SER A 47 2.95 -7.06 -14.38
C SER A 47 3.89 -6.31 -13.46
N VAL A 48 4.72 -7.00 -12.68
CA VAL A 48 5.59 -6.40 -11.66
C VAL A 48 6.91 -5.97 -12.28
N VAL A 49 7.41 -4.83 -11.82
CA VAL A 49 8.63 -4.19 -12.31
C VAL A 49 9.47 -3.67 -11.14
N ARG A 50 10.78 -3.58 -11.36
CA ARG A 50 11.65 -2.78 -10.53
C ARG A 50 11.70 -1.35 -11.06
N VAL A 51 11.47 -0.40 -10.18
CA VAL A 51 11.55 1.02 -10.48
C VAL A 51 12.85 1.58 -9.91
N LYS A 52 13.66 2.19 -10.76
CA LYS A 52 14.91 2.84 -10.39
C LYS A 52 14.79 4.35 -10.67
N ALA A 53 15.02 5.17 -9.67
CA ALA A 53 14.99 6.63 -9.78
C ALA A 53 16.33 7.20 -9.35
N ALA A 54 16.93 8.02 -10.19
CA ALA A 54 18.21 8.67 -9.91
C ALA A 54 18.05 10.18 -9.86
N ARG A 55 18.85 10.82 -9.00
CA ARG A 55 19.00 12.26 -8.90
C ARG A 55 20.47 12.62 -8.70
N GLU A 56 20.95 13.60 -9.45
CA GLU A 56 22.27 14.17 -9.27
C GLU A 56 22.16 15.46 -8.44
N GLN A 57 22.89 15.52 -7.34
CA GLN A 57 23.03 16.69 -6.51
C GLN A 57 24.44 17.24 -6.62
N LYS A 58 24.56 18.48 -7.07
CA LYS A 58 25.84 19.22 -7.07
C LYS A 58 25.95 19.97 -5.75
N ALA A 59 26.88 19.56 -4.90
CA ALA A 59 27.22 20.26 -3.66
C ALA A 59 28.74 20.34 -3.54
N ASP A 60 29.28 21.53 -3.26
CA ASP A 60 30.71 21.79 -3.01
C ASP A 60 31.67 21.19 -4.06
N GLN A 61 31.39 21.42 -5.35
CA GLN A 61 32.15 20.89 -6.50
C GLN A 61 32.13 19.36 -6.65
N LYS A 62 31.37 18.63 -5.83
CA LYS A 62 31.17 17.18 -5.93
C LYS A 62 29.78 16.87 -6.47
N VAL A 63 29.70 15.92 -7.38
CA VAL A 63 28.43 15.37 -7.86
C VAL A 63 28.09 14.16 -7.00
N ARG A 64 27.04 14.25 -6.19
CA ARG A 64 26.47 13.10 -5.48
C ARG A 64 25.35 12.52 -6.32
N ARG A 65 25.40 11.23 -6.58
CA ARG A 65 24.32 10.49 -7.24
C ARG A 65 23.52 9.75 -6.18
N MET A 66 22.24 10.07 -6.10
CA MET A 66 21.27 9.34 -5.30
C MET A 66 20.52 8.38 -6.21
N LEU A 67 20.52 7.10 -5.87
CA LEU A 67 19.74 6.07 -6.53
C LEU A 67 18.75 5.49 -5.53
N LYS A 68 17.47 5.48 -5.87
CA LYS A 68 16.42 4.79 -5.09
C LYS A 68 15.80 3.72 -5.95
N MET A 69 15.64 2.54 -5.36
CA MET A 69 14.99 1.40 -5.97
C MET A 69 13.71 1.06 -5.22
N GLY A 70 12.70 0.63 -5.95
CA GLY A 70 11.42 0.18 -5.41
C GLY A 70 10.75 -0.78 -6.36
N SER A 71 9.67 -1.36 -5.91
CA SER A 71 8.77 -2.14 -6.74
C SER A 71 7.73 -1.24 -7.41
N GLY A 72 7.17 -1.71 -8.50
CA GLY A 72 6.04 -1.12 -9.17
C GLY A 72 5.32 -2.16 -10.00
N PHE A 73 4.22 -1.78 -10.62
CA PHE A 73 3.50 -2.70 -11.50
C PHE A 73 2.73 -1.97 -12.58
N PHE A 74 2.62 -2.59 -13.74
CA PHE A 74 1.79 -2.11 -14.82
C PHE A 74 0.31 -2.14 -14.44
N ILE A 75 -0.42 -1.09 -14.79
CA ILE A 75 -1.85 -0.92 -14.51
C ILE A 75 -2.69 -0.75 -15.77
N SER A 76 -2.07 -0.73 -16.94
CA SER A 76 -2.76 -0.60 -18.22
C SER A 76 -1.95 -1.18 -19.38
N LYS A 77 -2.62 -1.54 -20.45
CA LYS A 77 -2.01 -1.97 -21.72
C LYS A 77 -1.18 -0.88 -22.40
N GLU A 78 -1.36 0.37 -22.02
CA GLU A 78 -0.59 1.51 -22.53
C GLU A 78 0.78 1.62 -21.88
N GLY A 79 1.08 0.85 -20.81
CA GLY A 79 2.35 0.85 -20.10
C GLY A 79 2.43 1.91 -19.01
N HIS A 80 1.31 2.21 -18.35
CA HIS A 80 1.31 2.97 -17.10
C HIS A 80 1.77 2.07 -15.94
N VAL A 81 2.61 2.61 -15.08
CA VAL A 81 3.15 1.93 -13.90
C VAL A 81 2.80 2.71 -12.65
N LEU A 82 2.30 2.02 -11.64
CA LEU A 82 2.05 2.57 -10.31
C LEU A 82 3.17 2.13 -9.37
N THR A 83 3.65 3.05 -8.52
CA THR A 83 4.69 2.80 -7.53
C THR A 83 4.58 3.78 -6.36
N THR A 84 5.25 3.47 -5.25
CA THR A 84 5.38 4.38 -4.09
C THR A 84 6.83 4.61 -3.73
N GLY A 85 7.09 5.59 -2.88
CA GLY A 85 8.40 5.76 -2.26
C GLY A 85 9.52 6.20 -3.20
N LEU A 86 9.22 6.77 -4.37
CA LEU A 86 10.24 7.30 -5.27
C LEU A 86 10.92 8.56 -4.70
N LEU A 87 12.09 8.86 -5.24
CA LEU A 87 12.75 10.13 -5.00
C LEU A 87 11.82 11.30 -5.37
N LYS A 88 11.85 12.35 -4.56
CA LYS A 88 11.25 13.63 -4.94
C LYS A 88 12.07 14.23 -6.07
N ASP A 89 11.43 14.58 -7.19
CA ASP A 89 12.05 15.20 -8.36
C ASP A 89 13.30 14.45 -8.89
N PRO A 90 13.18 13.19 -9.32
CA PRO A 90 14.28 12.46 -9.93
C PRO A 90 14.61 13.02 -11.32
N ASP A 91 15.89 13.03 -11.68
CA ASP A 91 16.34 13.43 -13.02
C ASP A 91 16.02 12.36 -14.07
N ARG A 92 16.03 11.10 -13.64
CA ARG A 92 15.73 9.95 -14.51
C ARG A 92 15.02 8.85 -13.74
N ILE A 93 14.10 8.19 -14.45
CA ILE A 93 13.37 7.01 -13.95
C ILE A 93 13.51 5.90 -14.98
N TRP A 94 13.88 4.71 -14.52
CA TRP A 94 13.91 3.49 -15.32
C TRP A 94 13.00 2.45 -14.73
N ILE A 95 12.37 1.71 -15.62
CA ILE A 95 11.61 0.50 -15.31
C ILE A 95 12.44 -0.69 -15.80
N GLU A 96 12.81 -1.57 -14.89
CA GLU A 96 13.40 -2.85 -15.22
C GLU A 96 12.32 -3.92 -15.21
N HIS A 97 12.13 -4.55 -16.37
CA HIS A 97 11.18 -5.62 -16.58
C HIS A 97 11.86 -6.77 -17.32
N ARG A 98 11.95 -7.95 -16.67
CA ARG A 98 12.55 -9.17 -17.25
C ARG A 98 13.91 -8.92 -17.90
N ASN A 99 14.83 -8.31 -17.15
CA ASN A 99 16.21 -7.96 -17.56
C ASN A 99 16.32 -6.92 -18.70
N SER A 100 15.23 -6.26 -19.03
CA SER A 100 15.22 -5.14 -19.99
C SER A 100 14.90 -3.84 -19.28
N TYR A 101 15.57 -2.75 -19.70
CA TYR A 101 15.39 -1.43 -19.11
C TYR A 101 14.58 -0.53 -20.04
N PHE A 102 13.61 0.17 -19.48
CA PHE A 102 12.73 1.09 -20.17
C PHE A 102 12.78 2.44 -19.47
N LEU A 103 13.05 3.50 -20.22
CA LEU A 103 12.92 4.86 -19.70
C LEU A 103 11.45 5.13 -19.40
N ALA A 104 11.19 5.82 -18.29
CA ALA A 104 9.84 6.21 -17.91
C ALA A 104 9.79 7.68 -17.48
N GLU A 105 8.65 8.29 -17.71
CA GLU A 105 8.32 9.65 -17.29
C GLU A 105 7.29 9.60 -16.16
N ARG A 106 7.35 10.55 -15.24
CA ARG A 106 6.35 10.72 -14.20
C ARG A 106 5.17 11.50 -14.77
N ILE A 107 4.02 10.84 -14.89
CA ILE A 107 2.75 11.46 -15.28
C ILE A 107 2.23 12.34 -14.15
N GLY A 108 2.34 11.86 -12.93
CA GLY A 108 1.93 12.60 -11.75
C GLY A 108 2.41 11.94 -10.45
N HIS A 109 2.29 12.70 -9.38
CA HIS A 109 2.68 12.26 -8.04
C HIS A 109 1.70 12.81 -7.01
N ASP A 110 1.23 11.94 -6.15
CA ASP A 110 0.48 12.30 -4.95
C ASP A 110 1.42 12.41 -3.74
N PRO A 111 1.69 13.62 -3.24
CA PRO A 111 2.59 13.78 -2.11
C PRO A 111 1.97 13.32 -0.78
N LEU A 112 0.64 13.21 -0.70
CA LEU A 112 -0.05 12.82 0.53
C LEU A 112 0.09 11.32 0.82
N CYS A 113 -0.05 10.48 -0.22
CA CYS A 113 0.13 9.03 -0.11
C CYS A 113 1.45 8.56 -0.75
N ASN A 114 2.33 9.48 -1.16
CA ASN A 114 3.59 9.15 -1.83
C ASN A 114 3.45 8.16 -2.99
N LEU A 115 2.35 8.26 -3.74
CA LEU A 115 2.05 7.41 -4.88
C LEU A 115 2.42 8.12 -6.17
N SER A 116 3.14 7.45 -7.05
CA SER A 116 3.54 7.99 -8.36
C SER A 116 2.95 7.15 -9.49
N LEU A 117 2.45 7.84 -10.51
CA LEU A 117 2.05 7.27 -11.78
C LEU A 117 3.14 7.57 -12.81
N LEU A 118 3.69 6.52 -13.39
CA LEU A 118 4.72 6.58 -14.41
C LEU A 118 4.18 6.09 -15.74
N LYS A 119 4.83 6.51 -16.83
CA LYS A 119 4.59 6.04 -18.19
C LYS A 119 5.90 5.60 -18.82
N VAL A 120 5.97 4.36 -19.28
CA VAL A 120 7.15 3.90 -20.05
C VAL A 120 7.15 4.51 -21.44
N SER A 121 8.31 4.98 -21.91
CA SER A 121 8.47 5.56 -23.25
C SER A 121 8.27 4.51 -24.35
N LYS A 122 8.66 3.26 -24.08
CA LYS A 122 8.45 2.11 -24.97
C LYS A 122 7.94 0.94 -24.14
N LYS A 123 6.85 0.32 -24.58
CA LYS A 123 6.24 -0.82 -23.86
C LYS A 123 7.07 -2.09 -24.06
N PRO A 124 7.19 -2.95 -23.04
CA PRO A 124 7.65 -4.32 -23.22
C PRO A 124 6.75 -5.08 -24.21
N LEU A 125 7.29 -6.05 -24.91
CA LEU A 125 6.52 -6.87 -25.86
C LEU A 125 5.61 -7.87 -25.14
N ASP A 126 6.08 -8.42 -24.01
CA ASP A 126 5.37 -9.43 -23.21
C ASP A 126 5.23 -8.95 -21.76
N PHE A 127 4.09 -8.34 -21.45
CA PHE A 127 3.72 -7.93 -20.09
C PHE A 127 2.22 -8.06 -19.86
N THR A 128 1.84 -8.14 -18.60
CA THR A 128 0.46 -8.07 -18.15
C THR A 128 0.27 -6.82 -17.29
N TYR A 129 -0.95 -6.53 -16.88
CA TYR A 129 -1.25 -5.41 -15.99
C TYR A 129 -2.26 -5.80 -14.93
N VAL A 130 -2.18 -5.15 -13.78
CA VAL A 130 -3.09 -5.36 -12.66
C VAL A 130 -4.38 -4.61 -12.89
N SER A 131 -5.50 -5.33 -12.81
CA SER A 131 -6.84 -4.75 -12.90
C SER A 131 -7.34 -4.32 -11.52
N PHE A 132 -7.95 -3.14 -11.46
CA PHE A 132 -8.55 -2.57 -10.25
C PHE A 132 -10.04 -2.94 -10.20
N SER A 133 -10.35 -4.14 -9.78
CA SER A 133 -11.75 -4.54 -9.51
C SER A 133 -12.16 -4.04 -8.11
N LYS A 134 -13.38 -3.49 -8.00
CA LYS A 134 -13.92 -3.17 -6.68
C LYS A 134 -14.19 -4.47 -5.93
N PRO A 135 -13.60 -4.68 -4.75
CA PRO A 135 -13.97 -5.82 -3.93
C PRO A 135 -15.45 -5.71 -3.54
N LYS A 136 -16.18 -6.82 -3.62
CA LYS A 136 -17.60 -6.87 -3.21
C LYS A 136 -17.76 -6.75 -1.70
N GLU A 137 -16.76 -7.20 -0.95
CA GLU A 137 -16.74 -7.22 0.51
C GLU A 137 -15.41 -6.68 1.02
N GLU A 138 -15.44 -6.09 2.21
CA GLU A 138 -14.24 -5.66 2.92
C GLU A 138 -13.41 -6.89 3.33
N LEU A 139 -12.10 -6.80 3.21
CA LEU A 139 -11.20 -7.89 3.57
C LEU A 139 -11.26 -8.14 5.09
N ALA A 140 -11.50 -9.39 5.48
CA ALA A 140 -11.57 -9.76 6.89
C ALA A 140 -10.16 -9.88 7.51
N VAL A 141 -10.04 -9.56 8.81
CA VAL A 141 -8.82 -9.83 9.60
C VAL A 141 -8.51 -11.32 9.56
N GLY A 142 -7.22 -11.66 9.39
CA GLY A 142 -6.76 -13.04 9.20
C GLY A 142 -6.77 -13.51 7.75
N SER A 143 -7.32 -12.73 6.80
CA SER A 143 -7.25 -13.07 5.38
C SER A 143 -5.81 -13.15 4.90
N ILE A 144 -5.50 -14.19 4.11
CA ILE A 144 -4.17 -14.36 3.52
C ILE A 144 -3.98 -13.33 2.40
N LEU A 145 -2.81 -12.73 2.39
CA LEU A 145 -2.33 -11.77 1.42
C LEU A 145 -1.12 -12.33 0.69
N VAL A 146 -1.04 -12.11 -0.61
CA VAL A 146 0.10 -12.48 -1.45
C VAL A 146 0.65 -11.21 -2.10
N GLY A 147 1.86 -10.83 -1.71
CA GLY A 147 2.62 -9.77 -2.37
C GLY A 147 3.48 -10.36 -3.49
N VAL A 148 3.67 -9.61 -4.57
CA VAL A 148 4.63 -9.95 -5.63
C VAL A 148 5.61 -8.81 -5.76
N THR A 149 6.83 -9.01 -5.28
CA THR A 149 7.79 -7.94 -4.96
C THR A 149 9.10 -8.08 -5.73
N CYS A 150 9.85 -6.97 -5.80
CA CYS A 150 11.20 -6.90 -6.34
C CYS A 150 12.17 -6.39 -5.26
N ALA A 151 12.74 -7.28 -4.46
CA ALA A 151 13.74 -6.88 -3.48
C ALA A 151 15.06 -6.53 -4.17
N LEU A 152 15.51 -5.28 -4.06
CA LEU A 152 16.79 -4.80 -4.62
C LEU A 152 17.10 -5.37 -6.02
N GLU A 153 18.20 -6.10 -6.16
CA GLU A 153 18.64 -6.74 -7.41
C GLU A 153 18.16 -8.20 -7.57
N PHE A 154 17.38 -8.71 -6.59
CA PHE A 154 16.88 -10.09 -6.65
C PHE A 154 15.75 -10.23 -7.69
N LYS A 155 15.50 -11.47 -8.09
CA LYS A 155 14.37 -11.78 -8.98
C LYS A 155 13.04 -11.45 -8.31
N ILE A 156 12.03 -11.15 -9.12
CA ILE A 156 10.65 -11.01 -8.66
C ILE A 156 10.24 -12.30 -7.96
N ALA A 157 9.67 -12.16 -6.77
CA ALA A 157 9.28 -13.29 -5.94
C ALA A 157 7.94 -13.03 -5.24
N PRO A 158 7.17 -14.09 -4.93
CA PRO A 158 6.00 -13.96 -4.08
C PRO A 158 6.43 -13.90 -2.61
N THR A 159 5.71 -13.09 -1.85
CA THR A 159 5.71 -13.11 -0.39
C THR A 159 4.27 -13.28 0.10
N TYR A 160 4.07 -13.83 1.31
CA TYR A 160 2.73 -13.96 1.86
C TYR A 160 2.68 -13.59 3.34
N GLY A 161 1.51 -13.20 3.78
CA GLY A 161 1.20 -12.85 5.15
C GLY A 161 -0.30 -12.80 5.37
N ILE A 162 -0.73 -12.25 6.48
CA ILE A 162 -2.15 -12.06 6.79
C ILE A 162 -2.48 -10.59 7.00
N MET A 163 -3.71 -10.21 6.73
CA MET A 163 -4.27 -8.96 7.18
C MET A 163 -4.41 -8.97 8.70
N GLN A 164 -3.83 -7.98 9.38
CA GLN A 164 -3.86 -7.87 10.84
C GLN A 164 -4.94 -6.91 11.33
N SER A 165 -5.07 -5.75 10.69
CA SER A 165 -6.04 -4.73 11.08
C SER A 165 -6.20 -3.66 10.01
N HIS A 166 -7.17 -2.78 10.23
CA HIS A 166 -7.27 -1.49 9.56
C HIS A 166 -6.83 -0.38 10.50
N GLU A 167 -5.95 0.51 10.01
CA GLU A 167 -5.37 1.56 10.83
C GLU A 167 -5.58 2.95 10.22
N PHE A 168 -5.91 3.90 11.07
CA PHE A 168 -5.93 5.33 10.72
C PHE A 168 -4.74 6.09 11.30
N LEU A 169 -4.01 5.47 12.22
CA LEU A 169 -2.94 6.10 12.98
C LEU A 169 -1.72 5.18 13.04
N PHE A 170 -0.55 5.80 13.01
CA PHE A 170 0.70 5.16 13.42
C PHE A 170 1.44 6.11 14.37
N GLY A 171 1.54 5.72 15.64
CA GLY A 171 2.01 6.63 16.68
C GLY A 171 1.09 7.86 16.78
N LYS A 172 1.66 9.06 16.58
CA LYS A 172 0.90 10.32 16.55
C LYS A 172 0.48 10.75 15.14
N THR A 173 0.91 10.00 14.11
CA THR A 173 0.65 10.34 12.71
C THR A 173 -0.69 9.80 12.24
N LEU A 174 -1.56 10.72 11.78
CA LEU A 174 -2.83 10.35 11.15
C LEU A 174 -2.58 10.03 9.68
N PHE A 175 -2.99 8.84 9.24
CA PHE A 175 -2.98 8.49 7.81
C PHE A 175 -4.07 9.26 7.05
N PRO A 176 -3.83 9.58 5.77
CA PRO A 176 -4.83 10.27 4.95
C PRO A 176 -6.09 9.43 4.70
N THR A 177 -5.97 8.12 4.76
CA THR A 177 -7.06 7.16 4.60
C THR A 177 -6.79 5.92 5.45
N LYS A 178 -7.78 5.03 5.56
CA LYS A 178 -7.68 3.77 6.27
C LYS A 178 -6.64 2.86 5.59
N MET A 179 -5.51 2.59 6.27
CA MET A 179 -4.45 1.70 5.80
C MET A 179 -4.74 0.27 6.22
N ILE A 180 -4.22 -0.69 5.47
CA ILE A 180 -4.23 -2.11 5.85
C ILE A 180 -2.90 -2.41 6.52
N ARG A 181 -2.93 -2.84 7.78
CA ARG A 181 -1.79 -3.42 8.46
C ARG A 181 -1.73 -4.90 8.15
N SER A 182 -0.55 -5.42 7.83
CA SER A 182 -0.34 -6.81 7.47
C SER A 182 0.93 -7.38 8.08
N SER A 183 1.06 -8.70 8.11
CA SER A 183 2.28 -9.42 8.47
C SER A 183 3.15 -9.77 7.25
N LEU A 184 2.93 -9.11 6.10
CA LEU A 184 3.81 -9.30 4.94
C LEU A 184 5.24 -8.90 5.31
N PRO A 185 6.22 -9.81 5.18
CA PRO A 185 7.62 -9.48 5.38
C PRO A 185 8.09 -8.64 4.19
N LEU A 186 8.37 -7.37 4.44
CA LEU A 186 8.86 -6.44 3.40
C LEU A 186 10.27 -5.98 3.76
N GLY A 187 11.15 -6.01 2.78
CA GLY A 187 12.52 -5.53 2.85
C GLY A 187 12.79 -4.34 1.93
N LEU A 188 14.07 -4.10 1.72
CA LEU A 188 14.53 -3.02 0.83
C LEU A 188 14.09 -3.28 -0.63
N GLY A 189 13.54 -2.27 -1.28
CA GLY A 189 13.09 -2.34 -2.66
C GLY A 189 11.68 -2.93 -2.86
N GLU A 190 11.02 -3.42 -1.80
CA GLU A 190 9.73 -4.10 -1.92
C GLU A 190 8.51 -3.17 -1.73
N VAL A 191 8.74 -1.92 -1.36
CA VAL A 191 7.70 -0.88 -1.31
C VAL A 191 7.30 -0.52 -2.74
N GLY A 192 5.98 -0.38 -2.98
CA GLY A 192 5.42 -0.13 -4.31
C GLY A 192 4.94 -1.39 -5.05
N ALA A 193 4.98 -2.56 -4.42
CA ALA A 193 4.56 -3.81 -5.00
C ALA A 193 3.05 -4.05 -4.86
N PRO A 194 2.41 -4.76 -5.81
CA PRO A 194 1.01 -5.13 -5.71
C PRO A 194 0.82 -6.27 -4.72
N VAL A 195 -0.31 -6.21 -4.00
CA VAL A 195 -0.76 -7.23 -3.06
C VAL A 195 -2.13 -7.74 -3.48
N PHE A 196 -2.30 -9.06 -3.43
CA PHE A 196 -3.50 -9.77 -3.83
C PHE A 196 -4.07 -10.59 -2.69
N ASP A 197 -5.37 -10.86 -2.71
CA ASP A 197 -5.97 -11.91 -1.90
C ASP A 197 -5.87 -13.28 -2.59
N LEU A 198 -6.35 -14.33 -1.92
CA LEU A 198 -6.35 -15.68 -2.49
C LEU A 198 -7.27 -15.86 -3.71
N GLN A 199 -8.14 -14.91 -4.02
CA GLN A 199 -8.92 -14.89 -5.25
C GLN A 199 -8.16 -14.24 -6.42
N GLY A 200 -6.95 -13.68 -6.16
CA GLY A 200 -6.15 -12.94 -7.13
C GLY A 200 -6.65 -11.51 -7.37
N ARG A 201 -7.51 -10.99 -6.47
CA ARG A 201 -7.99 -9.61 -6.54
C ARG A 201 -6.94 -8.68 -5.96
N PHE A 202 -6.70 -7.56 -6.62
CA PHE A 202 -5.79 -6.53 -6.13
C PHE A 202 -6.37 -5.87 -4.85
N ILE A 203 -5.62 -5.96 -3.76
CA ILE A 203 -6.01 -5.46 -2.44
C ILE A 203 -5.37 -4.11 -2.13
N GLY A 204 -4.17 -3.87 -2.62
CA GLY A 204 -3.45 -2.63 -2.39
C GLY A 204 -2.00 -2.70 -2.79
N ILE A 205 -1.28 -1.63 -2.52
CA ILE A 205 0.16 -1.48 -2.80
C ILE A 205 0.93 -1.48 -1.49
N THR A 206 2.07 -2.15 -1.43
CA THR A 206 2.98 -2.09 -0.28
C THR A 206 3.45 -0.65 -0.08
N TYR A 207 3.26 -0.12 1.13
CA TYR A 207 3.47 1.30 1.44
C TYR A 207 4.65 1.54 2.37
N ALA A 208 4.73 0.81 3.47
CA ALA A 208 5.81 0.90 4.44
C ALA A 208 6.08 -0.44 5.10
N ALA A 209 7.34 -0.71 5.40
CA ALA A 209 7.77 -1.85 6.21
C ALA A 209 8.03 -1.41 7.64
N LEU A 210 7.68 -2.26 8.59
CA LEU A 210 7.97 -2.12 10.02
C LEU A 210 8.61 -3.42 10.52
N PRO A 211 9.86 -3.70 10.14
CA PRO A 211 10.51 -4.98 10.41
C PRO A 211 10.55 -5.32 11.90
N ASP A 212 10.84 -4.35 12.76
CA ASP A 212 10.93 -4.52 14.22
C ASP A 212 9.58 -4.91 14.86
N LEU A 213 8.48 -4.65 14.18
CA LEU A 213 7.12 -5.03 14.61
C LEU A 213 6.57 -6.24 13.86
N GLY A 214 7.35 -6.86 12.96
CA GLY A 214 6.88 -7.93 12.09
C GLY A 214 5.63 -7.52 11.29
N SER A 215 5.55 -6.25 10.90
CA SER A 215 4.36 -5.68 10.26
C SER A 215 4.73 -4.85 9.04
N SER A 216 3.73 -4.63 8.20
CA SER A 216 3.81 -3.72 7.06
C SER A 216 2.48 -2.99 6.87
N PHE A 217 2.51 -1.87 6.19
CA PHE A 217 1.33 -1.13 5.77
C PHE A 217 1.13 -1.22 4.26
N LEU A 218 -0.14 -1.35 3.87
CA LEU A 218 -0.58 -1.30 2.48
C LEU A 218 -1.52 -0.11 2.30
N LEU A 219 -1.34 0.64 1.22
CA LEU A 219 -2.34 1.59 0.75
C LEU A 219 -3.44 0.80 0.02
N PRO A 220 -4.71 0.85 0.45
CA PRO A 220 -5.77 0.01 -0.10
C PRO A 220 -6.05 0.27 -1.57
N ALA A 221 -6.54 -0.74 -2.28
CA ALA A 221 -6.90 -0.66 -3.70
C ALA A 221 -7.90 0.48 -4.01
N SER A 222 -8.83 0.79 -3.10
CA SER A 222 -9.78 1.91 -3.24
C SER A 222 -9.06 3.26 -3.27
N ALA A 223 -8.09 3.47 -2.39
CA ALA A 223 -7.27 4.67 -2.36
C ALA A 223 -6.36 4.76 -3.59
N CYS A 224 -5.72 3.64 -3.97
CA CYS A 224 -4.92 3.55 -5.19
C CYS A 224 -5.75 3.91 -6.44
N SER A 225 -6.98 3.39 -6.53
CA SER A 225 -7.90 3.69 -7.64
C SER A 225 -8.25 5.18 -7.70
N ARG A 226 -8.60 5.76 -6.54
CA ARG A 226 -8.92 7.19 -6.41
C ARG A 226 -7.76 8.06 -6.92
N ILE A 227 -6.55 7.78 -6.44
CA ILE A 227 -5.34 8.54 -6.80
C ILE A 227 -4.99 8.33 -8.27
N ARG A 228 -4.96 7.06 -8.74
CA ARG A 228 -4.69 6.73 -10.15
C ARG A 228 -5.57 7.50 -11.11
N ASP A 229 -6.89 7.54 -10.83
CA ASP A 229 -7.85 8.18 -11.72
C ASP A 229 -7.60 9.68 -11.82
N ASP A 230 -7.28 10.34 -10.71
CA ASP A 230 -6.92 11.76 -10.71
C ASP A 230 -5.60 12.03 -11.43
N LEU A 231 -4.57 11.20 -11.17
CA LEU A 231 -3.27 11.35 -11.82
C LEU A 231 -3.37 11.12 -13.34
N LEU A 232 -4.20 10.19 -13.80
CA LEU A 232 -4.47 9.97 -15.22
C LEU A 232 -5.21 11.15 -15.85
N LEU A 233 -6.13 11.78 -15.11
CA LEU A 233 -6.97 12.86 -15.62
C LEU A 233 -6.23 14.21 -15.68
N SER A 234 -5.49 14.55 -14.63
CA SER A 234 -4.92 15.90 -14.44
C SER A 234 -3.45 15.94 -14.01
N GLY A 235 -2.80 14.79 -13.80
CA GLY A 235 -1.44 14.71 -13.28
C GLY A 235 -1.29 15.05 -11.80
N LYS A 236 -2.37 15.42 -11.13
CA LYS A 236 -2.40 15.80 -9.71
C LYS A 236 -3.61 15.23 -9.00
N VAL A 237 -3.56 15.17 -7.66
CA VAL A 237 -4.69 14.72 -6.84
C VAL A 237 -5.23 15.92 -6.06
N ASP A 238 -6.51 16.21 -6.24
CA ASP A 238 -7.22 17.27 -5.54
C ASP A 238 -8.06 16.63 -4.41
N TYR A 239 -7.70 16.89 -3.15
CA TYR A 239 -8.37 16.37 -1.97
C TYR A 239 -9.47 17.30 -1.47
N GLY A 240 -10.56 16.70 -1.00
CA GLY A 240 -11.65 17.42 -0.37
C GLY A 240 -11.26 17.96 1.01
N TRP A 241 -11.93 19.02 1.39
CA TRP A 241 -11.78 19.65 2.69
C TRP A 241 -13.09 20.29 3.15
N PHE A 242 -13.40 20.12 4.43
CA PHE A 242 -14.61 20.67 5.04
C PHE A 242 -14.32 21.82 5.99
N GLY A 243 -13.09 21.92 6.50
CA GLY A 243 -12.67 22.97 7.44
C GLY A 243 -13.33 22.86 8.80
N ILE A 244 -13.55 21.64 9.28
CA ILE A 244 -14.08 21.34 10.62
C ILE A 244 -13.01 20.66 11.47
N THR A 245 -13.01 20.95 12.76
CA THR A 245 -12.29 20.16 13.76
C THR A 245 -13.28 19.38 14.60
N VAL A 246 -12.87 18.21 15.07
CA VAL A 246 -13.75 17.33 15.87
C VAL A 246 -13.04 16.82 17.11
N ASN A 247 -13.80 16.68 18.19
CA ASN A 247 -13.36 16.06 19.43
C ASN A 247 -14.14 14.76 19.67
N ARG A 248 -13.46 13.80 20.33
CA ARG A 248 -14.07 12.57 20.80
C ARG A 248 -14.49 12.73 22.25
N THR A 249 -15.74 12.48 22.55
CA THR A 249 -16.29 12.57 23.91
C THR A 249 -17.01 11.30 24.29
N LEU A 250 -17.24 11.08 25.58
CA LEU A 250 -18.11 10.02 26.11
C LEU A 250 -19.56 10.49 26.05
N ASN A 251 -20.43 9.65 25.54
CA ASN A 251 -21.88 9.86 25.64
C ASN A 251 -22.44 9.33 26.98
N LYS A 252 -23.74 9.54 27.22
CA LYS A 252 -24.42 9.11 28.45
C LYS A 252 -24.39 7.60 28.68
N ASP A 253 -24.23 6.80 27.63
CA ASP A 253 -24.22 5.35 27.66
C ASP A 253 -22.79 4.76 27.71
N ASN A 254 -21.80 5.57 28.10
CA ASN A 254 -20.37 5.25 28.09
C ASN A 254 -19.81 4.84 26.69
N GLY A 255 -20.53 5.15 25.63
CA GLY A 255 -20.05 5.07 24.25
C GLY A 255 -19.25 6.33 23.89
N PHE A 256 -18.57 6.27 22.73
CA PHE A 256 -17.86 7.43 22.20
C PHE A 256 -18.66 8.09 21.08
N GLU A 257 -18.66 9.43 21.10
CA GLU A 257 -19.23 10.26 20.04
C GLU A 257 -18.21 11.25 19.51
N ILE A 258 -18.41 11.68 18.28
CA ILE A 258 -17.62 12.69 17.63
C ILE A 258 -18.41 14.00 17.58
N LEU A 259 -17.93 15.01 18.28
CA LEU A 259 -18.53 16.34 18.29
C LEU A 259 -17.77 17.28 17.37
N ILE A 260 -18.51 18.10 16.64
CA ILE A 260 -17.91 19.25 15.94
C ILE A 260 -17.45 20.23 17.00
N ASP A 261 -16.13 20.44 17.04
CA ASP A 261 -15.47 21.29 18.03
C ASP A 261 -15.33 22.72 17.56
N ASP A 262 -14.83 22.89 16.32
CA ASP A 262 -14.63 24.21 15.76
C ASP A 262 -14.63 24.18 14.22
N PHE A 263 -14.63 25.37 13.63
CA PHE A 263 -14.59 25.61 12.21
C PHE A 263 -13.41 26.50 11.84
N VAL A 264 -12.77 26.20 10.73
CA VAL A 264 -11.84 27.17 10.12
C VAL A 264 -12.67 28.27 9.51
N GLU A 265 -12.32 29.53 9.80
CA GLU A 265 -13.03 30.70 9.26
C GLU A 265 -13.09 30.69 7.73
N GLY A 266 -14.25 30.98 7.17
CA GLY A 266 -14.47 30.99 5.72
C GLY A 266 -14.52 29.60 5.07
N SER A 267 -14.40 28.51 5.83
CA SER A 267 -14.47 27.14 5.32
C SER A 267 -15.88 26.73 4.93
N PRO A 268 -16.04 25.64 4.14
CA PRO A 268 -17.36 25.09 3.82
C PRO A 268 -18.19 24.74 5.06
N GLY A 269 -17.56 24.16 6.08
CA GLY A 269 -18.22 23.85 7.36
C GLY A 269 -18.76 25.09 8.05
N SER A 270 -17.97 26.18 8.09
CA SER A 270 -18.40 27.44 8.72
C SER A 270 -19.52 28.16 7.94
N LYS A 271 -19.63 27.92 6.63
CA LYS A 271 -20.68 28.50 5.76
C LYS A 271 -21.94 27.64 5.71
N SER A 272 -21.89 26.43 6.24
CA SER A 272 -23.02 25.50 6.28
C SER A 272 -23.90 25.73 7.52
N ASN A 273 -24.97 24.93 7.63
CA ASN A 273 -25.83 24.91 8.82
C ASN A 273 -25.29 24.03 9.95
N LEU A 274 -24.04 23.54 9.86
CA LEU A 274 -23.36 22.86 10.96
C LEU A 274 -23.12 23.81 12.13
N ARG A 275 -23.12 23.29 13.35
CA ARG A 275 -22.86 24.07 14.56
C ARG A 275 -21.84 23.37 15.45
N LYS A 276 -21.11 24.15 16.21
CA LYS A 276 -20.28 23.65 17.31
C LYS A 276 -21.17 22.90 18.31
N GLY A 277 -20.72 21.71 18.72
CA GLY A 277 -21.48 20.81 19.59
C GLY A 277 -22.40 19.82 18.86
N ASP A 278 -22.58 19.91 17.55
CA ASP A 278 -23.28 18.88 16.78
C ASP A 278 -22.56 17.54 16.94
N VAL A 279 -23.30 16.46 17.20
CA VAL A 279 -22.76 15.10 17.21
C VAL A 279 -22.73 14.59 15.77
N LEU A 280 -21.54 14.39 15.22
CA LEU A 280 -21.35 13.95 13.87
C LEU A 280 -21.57 12.44 13.74
N LYS A 281 -22.62 12.01 13.05
CA LYS A 281 -22.97 10.60 12.88
C LYS A 281 -22.46 10.02 11.55
N LYS A 282 -22.70 10.72 10.42
CA LYS A 282 -22.32 10.24 9.08
C LYS A 282 -21.87 11.37 8.16
N ILE A 283 -21.02 11.04 7.20
CA ILE A 283 -20.66 11.88 6.05
C ILE A 283 -20.80 11.01 4.79
N ALA A 284 -21.57 11.47 3.82
CA ALA A 284 -21.82 10.73 2.57
C ALA A 284 -22.24 9.27 2.81
N GLY A 285 -23.11 9.03 3.81
CA GLY A 285 -23.60 7.70 4.20
C GLY A 285 -22.64 6.87 5.05
N THR A 286 -21.36 7.27 5.19
CA THR A 286 -20.37 6.55 6.00
C THR A 286 -20.39 7.06 7.45
N SER A 287 -20.49 6.13 8.42
CA SER A 287 -20.44 6.48 9.85
C SER A 287 -19.09 7.07 10.25
N ILE A 288 -19.12 8.09 11.12
CA ILE A 288 -17.93 8.78 11.62
C ILE A 288 -17.82 8.55 13.12
N ARG A 289 -16.81 7.78 13.55
CA ARG A 289 -16.55 7.40 14.94
C ARG A 289 -15.15 7.82 15.42
N SER A 290 -14.38 8.42 14.51
CA SER A 290 -13.00 8.84 14.77
C SER A 290 -12.57 9.98 13.85
N ARG A 291 -11.49 10.68 14.22
CA ARG A 291 -10.81 11.64 13.33
C ARG A 291 -10.31 10.98 12.04
N GLY A 292 -9.94 9.70 12.10
CA GLY A 292 -9.48 8.95 10.92
C GLY A 292 -10.59 8.75 9.89
N GLU A 293 -11.81 8.45 10.34
CA GLU A 293 -12.96 8.31 9.43
C GLU A 293 -13.36 9.65 8.81
N LEU A 294 -13.24 10.77 9.55
CA LEU A 294 -13.40 12.11 8.99
C LEU A 294 -12.33 12.40 7.92
N ALA A 295 -11.05 12.06 8.21
CA ALA A 295 -9.97 12.22 7.23
C ALA A 295 -10.23 11.38 5.97
N GLN A 296 -10.69 10.15 6.13
CA GLN A 296 -11.08 9.27 5.02
C GLN A 296 -12.25 9.84 4.22
N ALA A 297 -13.28 10.39 4.87
CA ALA A 297 -14.39 11.05 4.19
C ALA A 297 -13.89 12.23 3.34
N SER A 298 -13.00 13.06 3.88
CA SER A 298 -12.35 14.14 3.13
C SER A 298 -11.48 13.62 1.99
N PHE A 299 -10.75 12.53 2.19
CA PHE A 299 -9.90 11.90 1.17
C PHE A 299 -10.70 11.47 -0.07
N PHE A 300 -11.90 10.91 0.11
CA PHE A 300 -12.74 10.45 -1.00
C PHE A 300 -13.68 11.52 -1.55
N ALA A 301 -13.91 12.61 -0.82
CA ALA A 301 -14.74 13.70 -1.29
C ALA A 301 -14.06 14.47 -2.45
N ARG A 302 -14.87 14.88 -3.43
CA ARG A 302 -14.40 15.62 -4.62
C ARG A 302 -14.64 17.11 -4.42
N PRO A 303 -13.63 17.98 -4.54
CA PRO A 303 -13.84 19.43 -4.51
C PRO A 303 -14.89 19.89 -5.54
N GLY A 304 -15.71 20.85 -5.17
CA GLY A 304 -16.80 21.38 -6.00
C GLY A 304 -18.08 20.54 -5.96
N THR A 305 -18.14 19.47 -5.15
CA THR A 305 -19.37 18.70 -4.93
C THR A 305 -19.99 19.03 -3.57
N PHE A 306 -21.22 18.56 -3.34
CA PHE A 306 -21.86 18.59 -2.04
C PHE A 306 -21.95 17.19 -1.46
N VAL A 307 -21.71 17.08 -0.16
CA VAL A 307 -21.89 15.84 0.60
C VAL A 307 -22.86 16.05 1.76
N GLU A 308 -23.68 15.05 2.03
CA GLU A 308 -24.62 15.05 3.16
C GLU A 308 -23.88 14.73 4.46
N PHE A 309 -23.96 15.64 5.42
CA PHE A 309 -23.60 15.42 6.82
C PHE A 309 -24.85 15.07 7.59
N VAL A 310 -24.80 13.96 8.32
CA VAL A 310 -25.84 13.56 9.28
C VAL A 310 -25.31 13.88 10.66
N VAL A 311 -25.97 14.80 11.35
CA VAL A 311 -25.61 15.21 12.70
C VAL A 311 -26.81 15.08 13.65
N GLU A 312 -26.54 14.90 14.93
CA GLU A 312 -27.56 14.98 15.96
C GLU A 312 -27.39 16.28 16.72
N ARG A 313 -28.47 17.06 16.81
CA ARG A 313 -28.57 18.34 17.55
C ARG A 313 -29.89 18.32 18.33
N ASP A 314 -29.84 18.60 19.63
CA ASP A 314 -31.03 18.60 20.51
C ASP A 314 -31.87 17.30 20.38
N SER A 315 -31.18 16.14 20.35
CA SER A 315 -31.77 14.81 20.16
C SER A 315 -32.56 14.63 18.84
N ARG A 316 -32.29 15.45 17.83
CA ARG A 316 -32.87 15.35 16.49
C ARG A 316 -31.79 15.12 15.47
N GLU A 317 -32.03 14.16 14.57
CA GLU A 317 -31.17 13.94 13.42
C GLU A 317 -31.43 15.00 12.34
N LEU A 318 -30.37 15.63 11.89
CA LEU A 318 -30.39 16.64 10.84
C LEU A 318 -29.48 16.20 9.68
N LYS A 319 -29.94 16.42 8.46
CA LYS A 319 -29.18 16.22 7.23
C LYS A 319 -28.78 17.57 6.65
N ILE A 320 -27.51 17.83 6.60
CA ILE A 320 -26.96 19.12 6.23
C ILE A 320 -26.05 18.93 5.01
N PRO A 321 -26.37 19.53 3.86
CA PRO A 321 -25.47 19.53 2.72
C PRO A 321 -24.30 20.47 3.00
N VAL A 322 -23.09 19.97 2.80
CA VAL A 322 -21.83 20.72 2.95
C VAL A 322 -21.07 20.68 1.65
N GLU A 323 -20.68 21.84 1.15
CA GLU A 323 -19.79 21.94 -0.01
C GLU A 323 -18.42 21.35 0.31
N VAL A 324 -17.78 20.72 -0.65
CA VAL A 324 -16.43 20.21 -0.55
C VAL A 324 -15.49 21.22 -1.21
N ALA A 325 -14.67 21.91 -0.42
CA ALA A 325 -13.62 22.75 -0.97
C ALA A 325 -12.36 21.96 -1.29
N LEU A 326 -11.49 22.55 -2.09
CA LEU A 326 -10.14 22.05 -2.27
C LEU A 326 -9.36 22.19 -0.96
N ARG A 327 -8.68 21.15 -0.54
CA ARG A 327 -7.83 21.19 0.66
C ARG A 327 -6.74 22.25 0.50
N PRO A 328 -6.64 23.24 1.42
CA PRO A 328 -5.57 24.22 1.39
C PRO A 328 -4.20 23.54 1.48
N MET A 329 -3.24 23.98 0.68
CA MET A 329 -1.85 23.58 0.87
C MET A 329 -1.33 24.26 2.14
N VAL A 330 -1.08 23.44 3.17
CA VAL A 330 -0.46 23.96 4.41
C VAL A 330 1.03 24.18 4.11
N PRO A 331 1.57 25.38 4.36
CA PRO A 331 3.01 25.60 4.24
C PRO A 331 3.77 24.62 5.14
N LYS A 332 4.89 24.07 4.64
CA LYS A 332 5.69 23.03 5.34
C LYS A 332 6.05 23.35 6.79
N ASN A 333 6.13 24.63 7.14
CA ASN A 333 6.53 25.09 8.48
C ASN A 333 5.52 24.76 9.59
N ILE A 334 4.25 24.50 9.26
CA ILE A 334 3.20 24.12 10.24
C ILE A 334 3.09 22.59 10.39
N LEU A 335 3.54 21.84 9.39
CA LEU A 335 3.53 20.36 9.44
C LEU A 335 4.62 19.80 10.37
N ALA A 336 5.68 20.56 10.65
CA ALA A 336 6.75 20.14 11.54
C ALA A 336 6.34 20.11 13.03
N GLU A 337 5.33 20.87 13.43
CA GLU A 337 4.83 20.88 14.81
C GLU A 337 3.74 19.85 15.10
N ASN A 338 3.10 19.28 14.06
CA ASN A 338 2.00 18.31 14.19
C ASN A 338 2.35 16.90 13.71
N GLY A 339 3.61 16.47 13.89
CA GLY A 339 4.05 15.12 13.53
C GLY A 339 4.00 14.90 12.02
N SER A 340 5.07 15.28 11.32
CA SER A 340 5.37 14.73 10.00
C SER A 340 5.25 13.21 10.06
N LEU A 341 4.65 12.61 9.03
CA LEU A 341 4.89 11.19 8.74
C LEU A 341 6.40 10.98 8.91
N PRO A 342 6.85 9.95 9.65
CA PRO A 342 8.27 9.62 9.65
C PRO A 342 8.67 9.64 8.18
N ASP A 343 9.62 10.51 7.85
CA ASP A 343 10.16 10.55 6.50
C ASP A 343 10.33 9.10 6.11
N SER A 344 9.96 8.74 4.89
CA SER A 344 10.17 7.41 4.32
C SER A 344 11.65 6.99 4.33
N ASN A 345 12.46 7.67 5.10
CA ASN A 345 13.86 7.49 5.51
C ASN A 345 14.08 6.34 6.50
N LEU A 346 13.07 5.53 6.83
CA LEU A 346 13.33 4.22 7.45
C LEU A 346 14.16 3.29 6.54
N THR A 347 14.66 3.81 5.39
CA THR A 347 15.56 3.07 4.48
C THR A 347 16.79 3.85 4.05
N ASP A 348 17.17 4.94 4.73
CA ASP A 348 18.42 5.67 4.40
C ASP A 348 19.66 5.05 5.05
N SER A 349 19.82 3.73 4.98
CA SER A 349 21.07 3.05 5.34
C SER A 349 21.77 2.37 4.15
N THR A 350 21.67 2.96 2.95
CA THR A 350 22.54 2.53 1.85
C THR A 350 23.37 3.69 1.33
N ASN A 351 24.27 4.18 2.19
CA ASN A 351 25.44 4.91 1.77
C ASN A 351 26.48 3.87 1.33
N VAL A 352 26.30 3.26 0.16
CA VAL A 352 27.36 2.51 -0.49
C VAL A 352 28.29 3.53 -1.14
N GLY A 353 29.20 4.04 -0.33
CA GLY A 353 30.34 4.79 -0.81
C GLY A 353 31.33 3.82 -1.48
N GLY A 354 31.09 3.54 -2.75
CA GLY A 354 32.10 2.93 -3.61
C GLY A 354 33.15 3.98 -3.96
N ASN A 355 34.22 4.08 -3.18
CA ASN A 355 35.47 4.68 -3.64
C ASN A 355 36.13 3.66 -4.56
N GLU A 356 35.90 3.71 -5.83
CA GLU A 356 36.83 3.18 -6.84
C GLU A 356 37.79 4.29 -7.20
N ASP A 357 38.90 4.35 -6.47
CA ASP A 357 40.12 4.99 -6.91
C ASP A 357 40.77 4.11 -7.98
N ILE A 358 40.46 4.43 -9.24
CA ILE A 358 41.27 3.95 -10.37
C ILE A 358 42.46 4.91 -10.49
N ASN A 359 43.54 4.59 -9.84
CA ASN A 359 44.86 5.11 -10.22
C ASN A 359 45.71 3.95 -10.69
N GLY A 360 45.98 3.98 -12.01
CA GLY A 360 46.91 3.12 -12.65
C GLY A 360 48.36 3.49 -12.29
N SER A 361 49.22 2.52 -12.31
CA SER A 361 50.46 2.55 -13.09
C SER A 361 51.49 1.52 -12.63
N GLN A 362 51.92 0.83 -13.63
CA GLN A 362 53.29 0.39 -13.88
C GLN A 362 53.80 -0.93 -13.30
N THR A 363 54.02 -1.73 -14.33
CA THR A 363 54.97 -2.87 -14.48
C THR A 363 56.39 -2.62 -13.89
N PRO A 364 57.24 -3.63 -13.70
CA PRO A 364 57.64 -4.55 -14.76
C PRO A 364 57.18 -6.00 -14.55
#